data_3591765bca003a753e4939ada5ebe0f5
#
_entry.id   3591765bca003a753e4939ada5ebe0f5
#
_cell.length_a   1.000
_cell.length_b   1.000
_cell.length_c   1.000
_cell.angle_alpha   90.00
_cell.angle_beta   90.00
_cell.angle_gamma   90.00
#
_symmetry.space_group_name_H-M   'P 1'
#
loop_
_entity.id
_entity.type
_entity.pdbx_description
1 polymer ?
#
loop_
_entity_poly.entity_id
_entity_poly.type
_entity_poly.pdbx_seq_one_letter_code
_entity_poly.pdbx_strand_id
1 'polypeptide(L)'
;MQTKILYCITGTLALGAFIPAQAQKKPMNIVYIMSDDHSYQTISAYDKRFIDTPNIDWIANHGVKFQESFVANSLSGPSRACMLTGKHSHANGFTDNTKTFDGGQQTFPKLLQSAGYQTAMIGKWHLTSLPTGFNYWDILIGQGDYYNPDFLCNGKPLKRQGYVTNIIADLAIDWMENKRDPSKPFCLLMHNKAPHRVWNPDTCDLNLFDDIQYPLPETFYDNYEGRLAAQKQKMSIIKDMDIVYDNKMADHEQEIHSDKELEAWGRRNYERMTPSQKAQWDRHYDPIIQKFKADKLSGKALAEWKYQRYMHDYMRVIRSVDRNVGRVIEYLREKNLLDNTMIVYTSDQGFYMGEHGWFDKRFMYEESFRTPLLIYCPGGKQGVVNEMVQNIDYAPTFLDAAGVKVPSDIQGRSLLPLLQGKKPADWRKSLYYHYYEYPAEHSVCRHYGIRTKRYTLIHFYNDIDSWELYDLKKDPSQLHNIYGQKGTEKLTERLKKELKELQVQYNDPIRNQY
;
A
#
# COMPACT_ATOMS: atom_id res chain seq x y z
N MET A 1 -96.70 -9.22 -31.28
CA MET A 1 -95.50 -10.07 -31.15
C MET A 1 -94.28 -9.17 -30.93
N GLN A 2 -93.86 -9.06 -29.67
CA GLN A 2 -92.66 -8.25 -29.32
C GLN A 2 -91.51 -9.21 -29.00
N THR A 3 -90.43 -9.12 -29.80
CA THR A 3 -89.23 -9.91 -29.61
C THR A 3 -88.26 -9.11 -28.73
N LYS A 4 -87.93 -9.64 -27.54
CA LYS A 4 -86.90 -9.09 -26.62
C LYS A 4 -85.55 -9.59 -27.06
N ILE A 5 -84.61 -8.67 -27.35
CA ILE A 5 -83.24 -8.96 -27.58
C ILE A 5 -82.45 -8.85 -26.25
N LEU A 6 -81.80 -9.93 -25.86
CA LEU A 6 -80.95 -10.03 -24.66
C LEU A 6 -79.52 -9.73 -25.02
N TYR A 7 -78.95 -8.68 -24.42
CA TYR A 7 -77.52 -8.38 -24.56
C TYR A 7 -76.73 -9.07 -23.45
N CYS A 8 -75.86 -10.00 -23.82
CA CYS A 8 -74.82 -10.54 -22.93
C CYS A 8 -73.61 -9.61 -22.94
N ILE A 9 -73.26 -9.00 -21.79
CA ILE A 9 -72.02 -8.25 -21.59
C ILE A 9 -70.99 -9.22 -21.02
N THR A 10 -70.02 -9.64 -21.81
CA THR A 10 -68.84 -10.41 -21.34
C THR A 10 -67.81 -9.42 -20.83
N GLY A 11 -67.71 -9.29 -19.51
CA GLY A 11 -66.63 -8.53 -18.86
C GLY A 11 -65.33 -9.34 -18.83
N THR A 12 -64.33 -8.89 -19.60
CA THR A 12 -62.97 -9.44 -19.53
C THR A 12 -62.22 -8.86 -18.32
N LEU A 13 -62.05 -9.64 -17.26
CA LEU A 13 -61.14 -9.29 -16.18
C LEU A 13 -59.70 -9.41 -16.68
N ALA A 14 -59.01 -8.29 -16.88
CA ALA A 14 -57.55 -8.25 -17.08
C ALA A 14 -56.89 -8.43 -15.73
N LEU A 15 -56.37 -9.64 -15.45
CA LEU A 15 -55.40 -9.86 -14.37
C LEU A 15 -54.09 -9.14 -14.72
N GLY A 16 -53.89 -7.97 -14.16
CA GLY A 16 -52.59 -7.30 -14.18
C GLY A 16 -51.59 -8.13 -13.36
N ALA A 17 -50.65 -8.80 -14.01
CA ALA A 17 -49.51 -9.42 -13.37
C ALA A 17 -48.67 -8.31 -12.72
N PHE A 18 -48.74 -8.18 -11.40
CA PHE A 18 -47.75 -7.42 -10.64
C PHE A 18 -46.42 -8.16 -10.74
N ILE A 19 -45.55 -7.74 -11.67
CA ILE A 19 -44.14 -8.09 -11.63
C ILE A 19 -43.55 -7.26 -10.48
N PRO A 20 -43.06 -7.91 -9.37
CA PRO A 20 -42.43 -7.15 -8.32
C PRO A 20 -41.23 -6.45 -8.93
N ALA A 21 -41.20 -5.12 -8.85
CA ALA A 21 -39.99 -4.36 -9.21
C ALA A 21 -38.83 -4.92 -8.38
N GLN A 22 -37.93 -5.63 -9.03
CA GLN A 22 -36.72 -6.12 -8.41
C GLN A 22 -36.00 -4.88 -7.88
N ALA A 23 -35.94 -4.72 -6.56
CA ALA A 23 -35.32 -3.57 -5.94
C ALA A 23 -33.89 -3.45 -6.51
N GLN A 24 -33.65 -2.41 -7.30
CA GLN A 24 -32.38 -2.19 -7.94
C GLN A 24 -31.34 -2.07 -6.83
N LYS A 25 -30.40 -3.02 -6.77
CA LYS A 25 -29.35 -3.05 -5.75
C LYS A 25 -28.64 -1.70 -5.76
N LYS A 26 -28.61 -1.00 -4.62
CA LYS A 26 -27.92 0.29 -4.52
C LYS A 26 -26.45 0.12 -4.94
N PRO A 27 -25.90 1.03 -5.76
CA PRO A 27 -24.48 1.00 -6.07
C PRO A 27 -23.65 1.00 -4.80
N MET A 28 -22.62 0.14 -4.75
CA MET A 28 -21.78 -0.04 -3.56
C MET A 28 -20.85 1.16 -3.38
N ASN A 29 -20.79 1.73 -2.20
CA ASN A 29 -19.77 2.71 -1.86
C ASN A 29 -18.41 2.03 -1.71
N ILE A 30 -17.33 2.80 -1.90
CA ILE A 30 -15.96 2.30 -1.79
C ILE A 30 -15.18 3.22 -0.85
N VAL A 31 -14.58 2.67 0.19
CA VAL A 31 -13.59 3.32 1.04
C VAL A 31 -12.27 2.57 0.87
N TYR A 32 -11.34 3.18 0.16
CA TYR A 32 -10.03 2.62 -0.13
C TYR A 32 -8.97 3.28 0.75
N ILE A 33 -8.55 2.56 1.80
CA ILE A 33 -7.55 3.00 2.76
C ILE A 33 -6.21 2.40 2.37
N MET A 34 -5.24 3.25 2.12
CA MET A 34 -3.87 2.82 1.80
C MET A 34 -2.88 3.52 2.72
N SER A 35 -1.97 2.75 3.28
CA SER A 35 -0.81 3.27 4.02
C SER A 35 0.45 3.21 3.17
N ASP A 36 1.41 4.08 3.46
CA ASP A 36 2.66 4.20 2.73
C ASP A 36 3.75 3.42 3.46
N ASP A 37 4.34 2.42 2.81
CA ASP A 37 5.39 1.56 3.39
C ASP A 37 4.92 0.68 4.58
N HIS A 38 3.69 0.20 4.58
CA HIS A 38 3.19 -0.66 5.66
C HIS A 38 3.48 -2.14 5.36
N SER A 39 4.49 -2.69 6.05
CA SER A 39 4.81 -4.11 5.97
C SER A 39 3.63 -4.98 6.42
N TYR A 40 3.30 -6.01 5.63
CA TYR A 40 2.26 -6.98 6.03
C TYR A 40 2.57 -7.67 7.36
N GLN A 41 3.85 -7.81 7.72
CA GLN A 41 4.31 -8.44 8.96
C GLN A 41 3.93 -7.64 10.22
N THR A 42 3.58 -6.37 10.08
CA THR A 42 3.19 -5.49 11.18
C THR A 42 1.69 -5.25 11.25
N ILE A 43 0.91 -6.18 10.72
CA ILE A 43 -0.55 -6.28 10.86
C ILE A 43 -0.86 -7.62 11.54
N SER A 44 -1.49 -7.60 12.70
CA SER A 44 -1.67 -8.81 13.52
C SER A 44 -2.53 -9.90 12.87
N ALA A 45 -3.37 -9.55 11.89
CA ALA A 45 -4.07 -10.53 11.07
C ALA A 45 -3.13 -11.39 10.21
N TYR A 46 -1.92 -10.91 9.88
CA TYR A 46 -0.89 -11.65 9.15
C TYR A 46 0.17 -12.24 10.08
N ASP A 47 0.64 -11.45 11.05
CA ASP A 47 1.74 -11.81 11.95
C ASP A 47 1.56 -11.11 13.31
N LYS A 48 1.56 -11.89 14.39
CA LYS A 48 1.34 -11.38 15.76
C LYS A 48 2.62 -11.06 16.53
N ARG A 49 3.78 -11.14 15.86
CA ARG A 49 5.06 -10.99 16.57
C ARG A 49 5.37 -9.56 17.02
N PHE A 50 4.83 -8.55 16.33
CA PHE A 50 5.29 -7.18 16.48
C PHE A 50 4.30 -6.25 17.16
N ILE A 51 3.03 -6.26 16.75
CA ILE A 51 2.02 -5.33 17.24
C ILE A 51 0.62 -5.91 17.05
N ASP A 52 -0.33 -5.53 17.91
CA ASP A 52 -1.76 -5.77 17.72
C ASP A 52 -2.39 -4.60 16.95
N THR A 53 -3.11 -4.92 15.87
CA THR A 53 -3.83 -3.96 15.01
C THR A 53 -5.33 -4.29 14.95
N PRO A 54 -6.07 -4.18 16.08
CA PRO A 54 -7.43 -4.71 16.19
C PRO A 54 -8.42 -4.08 15.22
N ASN A 55 -8.23 -2.82 14.81
CA ASN A 55 -9.12 -2.14 13.89
C ASN A 55 -8.87 -2.53 12.43
N ILE A 56 -7.61 -2.70 12.05
CA ILE A 56 -7.24 -3.24 10.72
C ILE A 56 -7.67 -4.72 10.66
N ASP A 57 -7.44 -5.48 11.72
CA ASP A 57 -7.87 -6.88 11.84
C ASP A 57 -9.39 -7.06 11.77
N TRP A 58 -10.16 -6.04 12.14
CA TRP A 58 -11.60 -6.06 11.97
C TRP A 58 -11.99 -6.30 10.49
N ILE A 59 -11.27 -5.65 9.55
CA ILE A 59 -11.52 -5.84 8.11
C ILE A 59 -11.21 -7.29 7.70
N ALA A 60 -10.11 -7.86 8.20
CA ALA A 60 -9.74 -9.26 7.94
C ALA A 60 -10.76 -10.25 8.50
N ASN A 61 -11.27 -9.98 9.72
CA ASN A 61 -12.17 -10.86 10.45
C ASN A 61 -13.62 -10.82 9.91
N HIS A 62 -14.02 -9.72 9.28
CA HIS A 62 -15.35 -9.55 8.69
C HIS A 62 -15.35 -9.61 7.16
N GLY A 63 -14.18 -9.78 6.54
CA GLY A 63 -13.99 -9.81 5.11
C GLY A 63 -13.01 -10.89 4.68
N VAL A 64 -12.22 -10.58 3.67
CA VAL A 64 -11.21 -11.47 3.07
C VAL A 64 -9.81 -10.94 3.32
N LYS A 65 -8.95 -11.80 3.85
CA LYS A 65 -7.51 -11.61 3.88
C LYS A 65 -6.87 -12.29 2.68
N PHE A 66 -6.20 -11.52 1.82
CA PHE A 66 -5.41 -12.05 0.72
C PHE A 66 -4.00 -12.39 1.23
N GLN A 67 -3.68 -13.69 1.21
CA GLN A 67 -2.38 -14.18 1.71
C GLN A 67 -1.23 -13.90 0.73
N GLU A 68 -1.53 -13.86 -0.57
CA GLU A 68 -0.59 -13.75 -1.68
C GLU A 68 -0.89 -12.49 -2.50
N SER A 69 -0.74 -11.30 -1.89
CA SER A 69 -0.94 -10.00 -2.54
C SER A 69 0.38 -9.29 -2.78
N PHE A 70 0.57 -8.74 -3.98
CA PHE A 70 1.83 -8.19 -4.44
C PHE A 70 1.65 -6.88 -5.20
N VAL A 71 2.74 -6.18 -5.47
CA VAL A 71 2.75 -4.97 -6.29
C VAL A 71 3.47 -5.18 -7.62
N ALA A 72 3.18 -4.37 -8.62
CA ALA A 72 3.83 -4.45 -9.93
C ALA A 72 5.21 -3.76 -9.97
N ASN A 73 5.42 -2.81 -9.04
CA ASN A 73 6.65 -2.05 -8.86
C ASN A 73 6.68 -1.56 -7.40
N SER A 74 7.70 -1.95 -6.62
CA SER A 74 7.84 -1.61 -5.20
C SER A 74 8.43 -0.21 -4.99
N LEU A 75 7.75 0.80 -5.52
CA LEU A 75 8.10 2.21 -5.37
C LEU A 75 6.81 3.04 -5.31
N SER A 76 6.69 3.93 -4.33
CA SER A 76 5.40 4.54 -3.96
C SER A 76 4.66 5.20 -5.13
N GLY A 77 5.28 6.11 -5.89
CA GLY A 77 4.64 6.76 -7.02
C GLY A 77 4.20 5.76 -8.11
N PRO A 78 5.10 4.94 -8.65
CA PRO A 78 4.75 3.89 -9.64
C PRO A 78 3.67 2.92 -9.16
N SER A 79 3.73 2.44 -7.92
CA SER A 79 2.70 1.56 -7.36
C SER A 79 1.33 2.23 -7.33
N ARG A 80 1.25 3.50 -6.90
CA ARG A 80 0.01 4.30 -6.87
C ARG A 80 -0.56 4.49 -8.27
N ALA A 81 0.30 4.74 -9.28
CA ALA A 81 -0.12 4.82 -10.68
C ALA A 81 -0.66 3.47 -11.20
N CYS A 82 -0.03 2.34 -10.83
CA CYS A 82 -0.53 1.00 -11.16
C CYS A 82 -1.93 0.75 -10.58
N MET A 83 -2.15 1.12 -9.31
CA MET A 83 -3.45 0.99 -8.63
C MET A 83 -4.54 1.84 -9.30
N LEU A 84 -4.22 3.07 -9.70
CA LEU A 84 -5.19 3.99 -10.32
C LEU A 84 -5.59 3.55 -11.73
N THR A 85 -4.65 3.02 -12.50
CA THR A 85 -4.83 2.70 -13.92
C THR A 85 -5.19 1.24 -14.18
N GLY A 86 -4.90 0.34 -13.24
CA GLY A 86 -4.96 -1.11 -13.46
C GLY A 86 -3.91 -1.62 -14.44
N LYS A 87 -2.80 -0.89 -14.60
CA LYS A 87 -1.73 -1.17 -15.58
C LYS A 87 -0.36 -1.16 -14.93
N HIS A 88 0.56 -1.97 -15.45
CA HIS A 88 1.98 -1.94 -15.06
C HIS A 88 2.62 -0.59 -15.39
N SER A 89 3.72 -0.27 -14.73
CA SER A 89 4.43 1.02 -14.85
C SER A 89 4.84 1.38 -16.28
N HIS A 90 5.30 0.41 -17.08
CA HIS A 90 5.64 0.64 -18.49
C HIS A 90 4.41 1.00 -19.34
N ALA A 91 3.23 0.50 -19.01
CA ALA A 91 1.99 0.74 -19.75
C ALA A 91 1.30 2.05 -19.33
N ASN A 92 1.44 2.47 -18.05
CA ASN A 92 0.93 3.77 -17.58
C ASN A 92 1.95 4.91 -17.69
N GLY A 93 3.20 4.62 -18.05
CA GLY A 93 4.27 5.61 -18.27
C GLY A 93 4.95 6.14 -16.99
N PHE A 94 4.48 5.79 -15.80
CA PHE A 94 5.04 6.25 -14.54
C PHE A 94 5.94 5.17 -13.91
N THR A 95 7.18 5.10 -14.37
CA THR A 95 8.12 4.03 -14.02
C THR A 95 8.93 4.29 -12.75
N ASP A 96 9.16 5.57 -12.42
CA ASP A 96 10.01 6.01 -11.31
C ASP A 96 9.54 7.38 -10.77
N ASN A 97 10.05 7.76 -9.58
CA ASN A 97 9.64 8.99 -8.89
C ASN A 97 10.20 10.30 -9.51
N THR A 98 11.05 10.22 -10.54
CA THR A 98 11.54 11.41 -11.25
C THR A 98 10.55 11.91 -12.30
N LYS A 99 9.54 11.11 -12.63
CA LYS A 99 8.52 11.41 -13.64
C LYS A 99 7.32 12.12 -13.05
N THR A 100 6.49 12.65 -13.94
CA THR A 100 5.18 13.19 -13.64
C THR A 100 4.11 12.27 -14.22
N PHE A 101 3.15 11.86 -13.42
CA PHE A 101 2.04 11.03 -13.87
C PHE A 101 1.16 11.80 -14.85
N ASP A 102 0.88 11.20 -15.99
CA ASP A 102 -0.08 11.77 -16.95
C ASP A 102 -1.50 11.67 -16.38
N GLY A 103 -1.97 12.75 -15.78
CA GLY A 103 -3.34 12.87 -15.29
C GLY A 103 -4.42 12.88 -16.39
N GLY A 104 -4.04 12.98 -17.67
CA GLY A 104 -4.95 12.88 -18.81
C GLY A 104 -5.43 11.46 -19.07
N GLN A 105 -4.63 10.45 -18.73
CA GLN A 105 -4.96 9.05 -18.99
C GLN A 105 -6.16 8.55 -18.19
N GLN A 106 -6.72 7.41 -18.62
CA GLN A 106 -7.84 6.77 -17.95
C GLN A 106 -7.42 6.20 -16.58
N THR A 107 -8.23 6.49 -15.57
CA THR A 107 -8.10 5.94 -14.22
C THR A 107 -9.46 5.48 -13.70
N PHE A 108 -9.50 4.54 -12.74
CA PHE A 108 -10.78 4.06 -12.22
C PHE A 108 -11.63 5.16 -11.55
N PRO A 109 -11.07 6.19 -10.85
CA PRO A 109 -11.89 7.27 -10.31
C PRO A 109 -12.64 8.07 -11.39
N LYS A 110 -12.01 8.31 -12.55
CA LYS A 110 -12.67 8.97 -13.69
C LYS A 110 -13.85 8.15 -14.21
N LEU A 111 -13.68 6.85 -14.33
CA LEU A 111 -14.73 5.95 -14.80
C LEU A 111 -15.88 5.85 -13.79
N LEU A 112 -15.59 5.80 -12.50
CA LEU A 112 -16.60 5.87 -11.44
C LEU A 112 -17.34 7.21 -11.44
N GLN A 113 -16.62 8.31 -11.60
CA GLN A 113 -17.21 9.65 -11.71
C GLN A 113 -18.17 9.75 -12.90
N SER A 114 -17.79 9.21 -14.05
CA SER A 114 -18.63 9.14 -15.26
C SER A 114 -19.87 8.26 -15.04
N ALA A 115 -19.82 7.31 -14.11
CA ALA A 115 -20.95 6.45 -13.72
C ALA A 115 -21.80 7.05 -12.57
N GLY A 116 -21.58 8.31 -12.21
CA GLY A 116 -22.37 9.04 -11.22
C GLY A 116 -21.87 8.94 -9.76
N TYR A 117 -20.72 8.33 -9.53
CA TYR A 117 -20.08 8.34 -8.22
C TYR A 117 -19.53 9.72 -7.87
N GLN A 118 -19.58 10.07 -6.60
CA GLN A 118 -18.74 11.11 -6.04
C GLN A 118 -17.39 10.51 -5.63
N THR A 119 -16.31 11.13 -6.08
CA THR A 119 -14.96 10.64 -5.86
C THR A 119 -14.16 11.65 -5.02
N ALA A 120 -13.46 11.17 -4.02
CA ALA A 120 -12.57 11.99 -3.20
C ALA A 120 -11.19 11.35 -3.05
N MET A 121 -10.14 12.21 -3.01
CA MET A 121 -8.76 11.83 -2.70
C MET A 121 -8.26 12.63 -1.50
N ILE A 122 -7.92 11.97 -0.40
CA ILE A 122 -7.48 12.61 0.84
C ILE A 122 -6.18 11.98 1.32
N GLY A 123 -5.18 12.83 1.59
CA GLY A 123 -3.87 12.43 2.10
C GLY A 123 -2.77 12.35 1.05
N LYS A 124 -1.92 11.33 1.07
CA LYS A 124 -0.73 11.26 0.20
C LYS A 124 -1.09 10.91 -1.24
N TRP A 125 -0.84 11.84 -2.16
CA TRP A 125 -1.00 11.64 -3.62
C TRP A 125 0.29 11.13 -4.28
N HIS A 126 1.37 11.86 -4.17
CA HIS A 126 2.73 11.50 -4.58
C HIS A 126 2.89 11.08 -6.05
N LEU A 127 2.19 11.75 -6.97
CA LEU A 127 2.28 11.51 -8.42
C LEU A 127 2.82 12.71 -9.21
N THR A 128 3.32 13.74 -8.52
CA THR A 128 3.86 14.99 -9.08
C THR A 128 2.79 15.85 -9.78
N SER A 129 1.85 15.24 -10.51
CA SER A 129 0.68 15.92 -11.10
C SER A 129 -0.42 16.18 -10.07
N LEU A 130 -1.33 17.10 -10.38
CA LEU A 130 -2.55 17.30 -9.60
C LEU A 130 -3.53 16.11 -9.79
N PRO A 131 -4.36 15.79 -8.77
CA PRO A 131 -5.39 14.76 -8.88
C PRO A 131 -6.43 15.10 -9.96
N THR A 132 -6.77 14.12 -10.78
CA THR A 132 -7.83 14.20 -11.79
C THR A 132 -8.82 13.04 -11.61
N GLY A 133 -10.10 13.26 -11.96
CA GLY A 133 -11.16 12.28 -11.73
C GLY A 133 -11.69 12.27 -10.30
N PHE A 134 -11.52 13.37 -9.58
CA PHE A 134 -12.03 13.57 -8.22
C PHE A 134 -12.88 14.84 -8.14
N ASN A 135 -14.03 14.75 -7.46
CA ASN A 135 -14.87 15.89 -7.14
C ASN A 135 -14.30 16.73 -5.99
N TYR A 136 -13.54 16.08 -5.13
CA TYR A 136 -12.87 16.69 -3.99
C TYR A 136 -11.49 16.05 -3.78
N TRP A 137 -10.50 16.87 -3.48
CA TRP A 137 -9.22 16.36 -3.04
C TRP A 137 -8.53 17.31 -2.06
N ASP A 138 -7.88 16.73 -1.05
CA ASP A 138 -7.12 17.43 -0.03
C ASP A 138 -5.87 16.61 0.26
N ILE A 139 -4.77 16.97 -0.42
CA ILE A 139 -3.57 16.14 -0.53
C ILE A 139 -2.37 16.77 0.16
N LEU A 140 -1.50 15.92 0.66
CA LEU A 140 -0.19 16.32 1.17
C LEU A 140 0.69 16.82 0.02
N ILE A 141 1.50 17.85 0.30
CA ILE A 141 2.50 18.34 -0.65
C ILE A 141 3.74 17.44 -0.58
N GLY A 142 4.15 16.89 -1.73
CA GLY A 142 5.27 15.95 -1.83
C GLY A 142 5.09 14.69 -0.98
N GLN A 143 6.08 14.38 -0.14
CA GLN A 143 6.03 13.26 0.80
C GLN A 143 5.16 13.54 2.04
N GLY A 144 4.83 14.81 2.30
CA GLY A 144 4.16 15.26 3.51
C GLY A 144 5.04 15.21 4.77
N ASP A 145 4.62 15.92 5.79
CA ASP A 145 5.24 15.94 7.12
C ASP A 145 4.33 15.25 8.14
N TYR A 146 4.90 14.67 9.19
CA TYR A 146 4.11 14.02 10.25
C TYR A 146 3.41 15.03 11.15
N TYR A 147 4.10 16.14 11.48
CA TYR A 147 3.56 17.20 12.32
C TYR A 147 3.27 18.45 11.52
N ASN A 148 2.10 19.04 11.76
CA ASN A 148 1.66 20.31 11.20
C ASN A 148 1.87 20.40 9.67
N PRO A 149 1.38 19.38 8.91
CA PRO A 149 1.66 19.24 7.49
C PRO A 149 1.04 20.34 6.63
N ASP A 150 1.70 20.59 5.50
CA ASP A 150 1.16 21.42 4.44
C ASP A 150 0.31 20.58 3.50
N PHE A 151 -0.88 21.06 3.19
CA PHE A 151 -1.86 20.43 2.29
C PHE A 151 -2.16 21.33 1.09
N LEU A 152 -2.66 20.71 0.05
CA LEU A 152 -3.24 21.36 -1.12
C LEU A 152 -4.70 20.87 -1.26
N CYS A 153 -5.67 21.72 -0.90
CA CYS A 153 -7.09 21.42 -0.96
C CYS A 153 -7.71 21.99 -2.22
N ASN A 154 -8.09 21.14 -3.19
CA ASN A 154 -8.63 21.58 -4.49
C ASN A 154 -7.82 22.75 -5.12
N GLY A 155 -6.49 22.67 -5.04
CA GLY A 155 -5.56 23.65 -5.57
C GLY A 155 -5.23 24.83 -4.64
N LYS A 156 -5.81 24.91 -3.44
CA LYS A 156 -5.51 25.95 -2.45
C LYS A 156 -4.56 25.43 -1.38
N PRO A 157 -3.37 26.05 -1.19
CA PRO A 157 -2.44 25.67 -0.12
C PRO A 157 -3.06 25.93 1.26
N LEU A 158 -2.93 24.98 2.16
CA LEU A 158 -3.40 25.09 3.54
C LEU A 158 -2.37 24.45 4.47
N LYS A 159 -2.03 25.12 5.57
CA LYS A 159 -1.27 24.52 6.66
C LYS A 159 -2.24 24.02 7.73
N ARG A 160 -2.10 22.76 8.14
CA ARG A 160 -2.94 22.15 9.16
C ARG A 160 -2.11 21.85 10.39
N GLN A 161 -2.60 22.21 11.56
CA GLN A 161 -1.94 21.90 12.84
C GLN A 161 -2.42 20.53 13.34
N GLY A 162 -1.49 19.71 13.79
CA GLY A 162 -1.76 18.41 14.37
C GLY A 162 -0.89 17.30 13.78
N TYR A 163 -1.26 16.07 14.06
CA TYR A 163 -0.58 14.87 13.56
C TYR A 163 -1.23 14.37 12.27
N VAL A 164 -0.45 14.11 11.25
CA VAL A 164 -0.91 13.85 9.87
C VAL A 164 -1.95 12.74 9.75
N THR A 165 -1.78 11.62 10.45
CA THR A 165 -2.70 10.47 10.35
C THR A 165 -4.07 10.82 10.92
N ASN A 166 -4.11 11.58 12.04
CA ASN A 166 -5.35 12.06 12.63
C ASN A 166 -6.04 13.05 11.68
N ILE A 167 -5.30 14.00 11.12
CA ILE A 167 -5.81 14.99 10.15
C ILE A 167 -6.44 14.31 8.94
N ILE A 168 -5.78 13.31 8.36
CA ILE A 168 -6.29 12.56 7.19
C ILE A 168 -7.63 11.87 7.53
N ALA A 169 -7.73 11.25 8.70
CA ALA A 169 -8.99 10.63 9.13
C ALA A 169 -10.10 11.66 9.40
N ASP A 170 -9.76 12.78 10.04
CA ASP A 170 -10.70 13.89 10.28
C ASP A 170 -11.27 14.42 8.95
N LEU A 171 -10.39 14.66 7.96
CA LEU A 171 -10.79 15.11 6.63
C LEU A 171 -11.65 14.09 5.88
N ALA A 172 -11.34 12.80 6.00
CA ALA A 172 -12.10 11.72 5.40
C ALA A 172 -13.52 11.65 5.98
N ILE A 173 -13.65 11.71 7.30
CA ILE A 173 -14.93 11.71 8.01
C ILE A 173 -15.70 12.99 7.69
N ASP A 174 -15.06 14.17 7.74
CA ASP A 174 -15.69 15.44 7.42
C ASP A 174 -16.20 15.48 5.96
N TRP A 175 -15.45 14.91 5.02
CA TRP A 175 -15.91 14.82 3.63
C TRP A 175 -17.16 13.93 3.51
N MET A 176 -17.16 12.78 4.17
CA MET A 176 -18.30 11.86 4.14
C MET A 176 -19.54 12.46 4.84
N GLU A 177 -19.35 13.24 5.92
CA GLU A 177 -20.44 13.82 6.69
C GLU A 177 -21.01 15.09 6.06
N ASN A 178 -20.12 16.02 5.65
CA ASN A 178 -20.52 17.40 5.39
C ASN A 178 -20.36 17.83 3.93
N LYS A 179 -19.62 17.09 3.08
CA LYS A 179 -19.24 17.61 1.75
C LYS A 179 -19.80 16.81 0.60
N ARG A 180 -20.04 15.51 0.77
CA ARG A 180 -20.65 14.68 -0.27
C ARG A 180 -22.15 14.88 -0.36
N ASP A 181 -22.72 14.59 -1.52
CA ASP A 181 -24.17 14.46 -1.71
C ASP A 181 -24.60 13.06 -1.21
N PRO A 182 -25.42 12.97 -0.14
CA PRO A 182 -25.82 11.68 0.43
C PRO A 182 -26.70 10.83 -0.48
N SER A 183 -27.25 11.40 -1.56
CA SER A 183 -28.09 10.69 -2.54
C SER A 183 -27.28 9.88 -3.55
N LYS A 184 -25.96 10.13 -3.65
CA LYS A 184 -25.07 9.50 -4.62
C LYS A 184 -24.16 8.47 -3.97
N PRO A 185 -23.79 7.39 -4.71
CA PRO A 185 -22.71 6.51 -4.28
C PRO A 185 -21.38 7.25 -4.29
N PHE A 186 -20.43 6.79 -3.48
CA PHE A 186 -19.14 7.44 -3.38
C PHE A 186 -17.97 6.46 -3.43
N CYS A 187 -16.82 6.99 -3.86
CA CYS A 187 -15.51 6.35 -3.76
C CYS A 187 -14.54 7.32 -3.08
N LEU A 188 -14.11 6.95 -1.87
CA LEU A 188 -13.14 7.70 -1.08
C LEU A 188 -11.79 6.97 -1.08
N LEU A 189 -10.74 7.64 -1.55
CA LEU A 189 -9.36 7.24 -1.38
C LEU A 189 -8.79 7.98 -0.18
N MET A 190 -8.52 7.24 0.90
CA MET A 190 -7.88 7.74 2.11
C MET A 190 -6.45 7.18 2.17
N HIS A 191 -5.46 8.01 1.80
CA HIS A 191 -4.07 7.58 1.69
C HIS A 191 -3.21 8.19 2.80
N ASN A 192 -2.80 7.36 3.75
CA ASN A 192 -1.91 7.79 4.83
C ASN A 192 -0.48 8.00 4.33
N LYS A 193 0.23 8.99 4.91
CA LYS A 193 1.69 9.06 4.86
C LYS A 193 2.33 7.97 5.70
N ALA A 194 1.74 7.67 6.83
CA ALA A 194 2.23 6.68 7.78
C ALA A 194 2.09 5.24 7.22
N PRO A 195 3.07 4.35 7.51
CA PRO A 195 4.29 4.52 8.29
C PRO A 195 5.57 4.84 7.46
N HIS A 196 5.51 5.62 6.39
CA HIS A 196 6.71 6.01 5.62
C HIS A 196 7.80 6.65 6.51
N ARG A 197 9.07 6.45 6.12
CA ARG A 197 10.25 7.15 6.69
C ARG A 197 9.93 8.65 6.88
N VAL A 198 10.13 9.26 8.07
CA VAL A 198 11.04 8.83 9.16
C VAL A 198 10.33 8.25 10.40
N TRP A 199 9.14 7.79 10.34
CA TRP A 199 8.44 7.14 11.46
C TRP A 199 8.34 8.03 12.72
N ASN A 200 7.97 9.29 12.57
CA ASN A 200 7.75 10.17 13.72
C ASN A 200 6.41 9.81 14.39
N PRO A 201 6.40 9.34 15.64
CA PRO A 201 5.18 8.94 16.33
C PRO A 201 4.28 10.12 16.66
N ASP A 202 2.97 9.87 16.86
CA ASP A 202 2.08 10.83 17.48
C ASP A 202 2.48 11.05 18.95
N THR A 203 2.31 12.28 19.47
CA THR A 203 2.67 12.59 20.86
C THR A 203 1.97 11.72 21.89
N CYS A 204 0.75 11.25 21.61
CA CYS A 204 0.03 10.34 22.51
C CYS A 204 0.55 8.90 22.48
N ASP A 205 1.36 8.54 21.49
CA ASP A 205 1.89 7.18 21.29
C ASP A 205 3.38 7.08 21.67
N LEU A 206 4.06 8.18 22.04
CA LEU A 206 5.51 8.24 22.30
C LEU A 206 6.02 7.21 23.31
N ASN A 207 5.25 6.95 24.37
CA ASN A 207 5.66 6.04 25.45
C ASN A 207 5.18 4.59 25.26
N LEU A 208 4.54 4.27 24.11
CA LEU A 208 4.14 2.90 23.84
C LEU A 208 5.35 2.06 23.47
N PHE A 209 5.32 0.78 23.89
CA PHE A 209 6.29 -0.26 23.51
C PHE A 209 7.72 -0.05 24.05
N ASP A 210 7.97 0.88 24.99
CA ASP A 210 9.30 1.13 25.55
C ASP A 210 9.93 -0.13 26.17
N ASP A 211 9.11 -1.00 26.78
CA ASP A 211 9.55 -2.24 27.45
C ASP A 211 9.67 -3.44 26.48
N ILE A 212 9.35 -3.25 25.20
CA ILE A 212 9.38 -4.35 24.22
C ILE A 212 10.76 -4.46 23.58
N GLN A 213 11.33 -5.65 23.63
CA GLN A 213 12.52 -6.01 22.86
C GLN A 213 12.08 -6.77 21.61
N TYR A 214 12.17 -6.14 20.44
CA TYR A 214 11.82 -6.78 19.18
C TYR A 214 12.87 -7.82 18.76
N PRO A 215 12.46 -9.03 18.32
CA PRO A 215 13.41 -10.04 17.89
C PRO A 215 14.11 -9.59 16.60
N LEU A 216 15.42 -9.81 16.53
CA LEU A 216 16.17 -9.64 15.29
C LEU A 216 15.74 -10.70 14.27
N PRO A 217 15.49 -10.34 13.00
CA PRO A 217 15.34 -11.33 11.94
C PRO A 217 16.56 -12.25 11.84
N GLU A 218 16.37 -13.54 11.54
CA GLU A 218 17.48 -14.48 11.33
C GLU A 218 18.45 -14.00 10.23
N THR A 219 17.93 -13.24 9.26
CA THR A 219 18.69 -12.67 8.14
C THR A 219 19.31 -11.31 8.44
N PHE A 220 19.24 -10.79 9.67
CA PHE A 220 19.70 -9.42 9.99
C PHE A 220 21.19 -9.18 9.68
N TYR A 221 22.03 -10.20 9.84
CA TYR A 221 23.46 -10.16 9.51
C TYR A 221 23.78 -10.88 8.20
N ASP A 222 22.91 -10.76 7.22
CA ASP A 222 23.11 -11.30 5.87
C ASP A 222 24.38 -10.73 5.22
N ASN A 223 25.19 -11.60 4.61
CA ASN A 223 26.45 -11.23 3.93
C ASN A 223 26.28 -11.02 2.42
N TYR A 224 25.10 -11.25 1.89
CA TYR A 224 24.73 -11.10 0.48
C TYR A 224 25.53 -12.00 -0.49
N GLU A 225 26.03 -13.13 -0.03
CA GLU A 225 26.82 -14.05 -0.85
C GLU A 225 26.02 -14.50 -2.09
N GLY A 226 26.66 -14.39 -3.28
CA GLY A 226 26.04 -14.77 -4.55
C GLY A 226 24.94 -13.84 -5.07
N ARG A 227 24.74 -12.65 -4.45
CA ARG A 227 23.70 -11.68 -4.81
C ARG A 227 24.30 -10.30 -5.06
N LEU A 228 24.75 -10.07 -6.30
CA LEU A 228 25.51 -8.86 -6.69
C LEU A 228 24.73 -7.56 -6.48
N ALA A 229 23.41 -7.55 -6.74
CA ALA A 229 22.57 -6.38 -6.52
C ALA A 229 22.44 -6.05 -5.02
N ALA A 230 22.26 -7.08 -4.19
CA ALA A 230 22.19 -6.94 -2.74
C ALA A 230 23.48 -6.38 -2.14
N GLN A 231 24.64 -6.66 -2.73
CA GLN A 231 25.93 -6.10 -2.27
C GLN A 231 26.09 -4.61 -2.59
N LYS A 232 25.36 -4.08 -3.58
CA LYS A 232 25.48 -2.68 -4.05
C LYS A 232 24.49 -1.72 -3.41
N GLN A 233 23.45 -2.23 -2.78
CA GLN A 233 22.38 -1.41 -2.19
C GLN A 233 22.89 -0.51 -1.04
N LYS A 234 22.14 0.57 -0.78
CA LYS A 234 22.37 1.54 0.30
C LYS A 234 21.11 1.71 1.16
N MET A 235 20.65 0.61 1.76
CA MET A 235 19.51 0.61 2.66
C MET A 235 19.73 -0.28 3.89
N SER A 236 21.02 -0.43 4.27
CA SER A 236 21.41 -1.21 5.46
C SER A 236 21.14 -0.43 6.75
N ILE A 237 20.48 -1.07 7.72
CA ILE A 237 20.32 -0.51 9.08
C ILE A 237 21.68 -0.23 9.71
N ILE A 238 22.66 -1.09 9.43
CA ILE A 238 24.00 -0.98 10.01
C ILE A 238 24.72 0.26 9.47
N LYS A 239 24.72 0.47 8.14
CA LYS A 239 25.56 1.45 7.45
C LYS A 239 24.78 2.72 7.05
N ASP A 240 23.55 2.56 6.55
CA ASP A 240 22.85 3.60 5.80
C ASP A 240 21.70 4.25 6.60
N MET A 241 21.21 3.60 7.67
CA MET A 241 20.22 4.21 8.55
C MET A 241 20.85 5.36 9.34
N ASP A 242 20.32 6.55 9.16
CA ASP A 242 20.85 7.78 9.72
C ASP A 242 20.50 7.94 11.21
N ILE A 243 21.48 8.35 12.00
CA ILE A 243 21.30 8.43 13.46
C ILE A 243 20.46 9.62 13.88
N VAL A 244 20.55 10.75 13.16
CA VAL A 244 19.78 11.96 13.47
C VAL A 244 18.39 11.90 12.86
N TYR A 245 18.31 11.58 11.57
CA TYR A 245 17.06 11.56 10.82
C TYR A 245 16.18 10.36 11.18
N ASP A 246 16.72 9.15 11.05
CA ASP A 246 15.94 7.93 11.24
C ASP A 246 15.75 7.57 12.73
N ASN A 247 16.81 7.67 13.53
CA ASN A 247 16.78 7.30 14.94
C ASN A 247 16.48 8.47 15.89
N LYS A 248 16.26 9.70 15.38
CA LYS A 248 15.87 10.93 16.13
C LYS A 248 16.88 11.37 17.19
N MET A 249 18.17 11.14 16.95
CA MET A 249 19.24 11.55 17.88
C MET A 249 19.71 13.00 17.63
N ALA A 250 18.80 13.89 17.23
CA ALA A 250 19.07 15.33 17.13
C ALA A 250 19.09 15.95 18.53
N ASP A 251 20.27 16.14 19.08
CA ASP A 251 20.45 16.78 20.40
C ASP A 251 20.43 18.31 20.31
N HIS A 252 20.04 18.96 21.41
CA HIS A 252 19.96 20.42 21.48
C HIS A 252 21.34 21.10 21.45
N GLU A 253 22.36 20.44 21.98
CA GLU A 253 23.76 20.89 22.00
C GLU A 253 24.43 20.79 20.64
N GLN A 254 23.81 20.10 19.67
CA GLN A 254 24.36 19.84 18.34
C GLN A 254 25.72 19.13 18.36
N GLU A 255 25.88 18.16 19.26
CA GLU A 255 27.08 17.34 19.37
C GLU A 255 27.01 16.07 18.53
N ILE A 256 25.77 15.60 18.21
CA ILE A 256 25.56 14.43 17.35
C ILE A 256 25.38 14.92 15.90
N HIS A 257 26.25 14.42 15.04
CA HIS A 257 26.24 14.72 13.61
C HIS A 257 26.07 13.45 12.76
N SER A 258 25.52 13.64 11.57
CA SER A 258 25.29 12.58 10.61
C SER A 258 25.48 13.08 9.18
N ASP A 259 24.85 12.44 8.17
CA ASP A 259 24.79 12.99 6.83
C ASP A 259 24.16 14.39 6.84
N LYS A 260 24.85 15.36 6.22
CA LYS A 260 24.46 16.78 6.30
C LYS A 260 23.03 17.06 5.85
N GLU A 261 22.57 16.39 4.79
CA GLU A 261 21.22 16.60 4.26
C GLU A 261 20.19 15.93 5.14
N LEU A 262 20.43 14.68 5.54
CA LEU A 262 19.53 13.93 6.43
C LEU A 262 19.43 14.58 7.81
N GLU A 263 20.56 15.06 8.37
CA GLU A 263 20.58 15.84 9.61
C GLU A 263 19.71 17.08 9.50
N ALA A 264 19.83 17.86 8.42
CA ALA A 264 19.00 19.04 8.20
C ALA A 264 17.51 18.70 8.13
N TRP A 265 17.14 17.57 7.49
CA TRP A 265 15.76 17.11 7.46
C TRP A 265 15.23 16.67 8.83
N GLY A 266 16.05 15.97 9.61
CA GLY A 266 15.70 15.58 10.99
C GLY A 266 15.41 16.79 11.87
N ARG A 267 16.29 17.80 11.84
CA ARG A 267 16.12 19.05 12.59
C ARG A 267 14.90 19.84 12.10
N ARG A 268 14.66 19.91 10.79
CA ARG A 268 13.47 20.55 10.21
C ARG A 268 12.17 19.91 10.70
N ASN A 269 12.11 18.58 10.80
CA ASN A 269 10.95 17.87 11.31
C ASN A 269 10.61 18.32 12.75
N TYR A 270 11.61 18.47 13.61
CA TYR A 270 11.46 18.99 14.96
C TYR A 270 10.98 20.45 14.95
N GLU A 271 11.57 21.31 14.11
CA GLU A 271 11.21 22.73 14.03
C GLU A 271 9.76 22.98 13.59
N ARG A 272 9.14 22.04 12.89
CA ARG A 272 7.71 22.13 12.53
C ARG A 272 6.76 21.97 13.71
N MET A 273 7.22 21.39 14.81
CA MET A 273 6.40 21.13 15.99
C MET A 273 6.03 22.40 16.74
N THR A 274 4.83 22.42 17.30
CA THR A 274 4.41 23.48 18.25
C THR A 274 5.19 23.35 19.56
N PRO A 275 5.25 24.42 20.41
CA PRO A 275 5.90 24.33 21.71
C PRO A 275 5.40 23.16 22.58
N SER A 276 4.10 22.87 22.55
CA SER A 276 3.53 21.74 23.29
C SER A 276 3.96 20.38 22.73
N GLN A 277 4.03 20.26 21.41
CA GLN A 277 4.52 19.03 20.76
C GLN A 277 6.02 18.83 21.04
N LYS A 278 6.84 19.88 20.96
CA LYS A 278 8.27 19.85 21.32
C LYS A 278 8.48 19.41 22.78
N ALA A 279 7.73 19.98 23.71
CA ALA A 279 7.85 19.61 25.12
C ALA A 279 7.53 18.13 25.41
N GLN A 280 6.59 17.54 24.68
CA GLN A 280 6.28 16.10 24.78
C GLN A 280 7.35 15.25 24.11
N TRP A 281 7.83 15.67 22.95
CA TRP A 281 8.91 15.04 22.20
C TRP A 281 10.19 15.00 23.02
N ASP A 282 10.65 16.13 23.57
CA ASP A 282 11.88 16.25 24.35
C ASP A 282 11.81 15.39 25.60
N ARG A 283 10.67 15.39 26.31
CA ARG A 283 10.48 14.53 27.50
C ARG A 283 10.73 13.04 27.18
N HIS A 284 10.37 12.60 25.97
CA HIS A 284 10.58 11.21 25.56
C HIS A 284 11.99 10.98 25.00
N TYR A 285 12.47 11.83 24.07
CA TYR A 285 13.71 11.55 23.35
C TYR A 285 14.97 12.04 24.09
N ASP A 286 14.94 13.13 24.88
CA ASP A 286 16.13 13.62 25.58
C ASP A 286 16.80 12.57 26.49
N PRO A 287 16.08 11.80 27.30
CA PRO A 287 16.71 10.71 28.09
C PRO A 287 17.37 9.64 27.21
N ILE A 288 16.78 9.32 26.06
CA ILE A 288 17.32 8.36 25.10
C ILE A 288 18.59 8.91 24.46
N ILE A 289 18.60 10.19 24.07
CA ILE A 289 19.74 10.89 23.49
C ILE A 289 20.91 10.94 24.50
N GLN A 290 20.64 11.30 25.75
CA GLN A 290 21.67 11.36 26.80
C GLN A 290 22.27 9.96 27.05
N LYS A 291 21.42 8.94 27.11
CA LYS A 291 21.90 7.55 27.24
C LYS A 291 22.74 7.13 26.03
N PHE A 292 22.31 7.43 24.80
CA PHE A 292 23.06 7.14 23.57
C PHE A 292 24.46 7.78 23.59
N LYS A 293 24.57 9.06 24.01
CA LYS A 293 25.86 9.75 24.17
C LYS A 293 26.77 9.05 25.20
N ALA A 294 26.20 8.61 26.31
CA ALA A 294 26.95 7.94 27.39
C ALA A 294 27.42 6.53 26.99
N ASP A 295 26.59 5.76 26.29
CA ASP A 295 26.84 4.35 25.97
C ASP A 295 27.93 4.16 24.90
N LYS A 296 28.17 5.15 24.04
CA LYS A 296 29.20 5.13 22.97
C LYS A 296 29.17 3.85 22.14
N LEU A 297 27.98 3.44 21.73
CA LEU A 297 27.74 2.20 21.02
C LEU A 297 28.48 2.13 19.68
N SER A 298 28.98 0.95 19.32
CA SER A 298 29.65 0.70 18.04
C SER A 298 29.42 -0.73 17.54
N GLY A 299 29.74 -1.01 16.28
CA GLY A 299 29.65 -2.34 15.69
C GLY A 299 28.25 -2.96 15.83
N LYS A 300 28.18 -4.21 16.24
CA LYS A 300 26.93 -4.95 16.41
C LYS A 300 25.98 -4.28 17.41
N ALA A 301 26.50 -3.80 18.55
CA ALA A 301 25.68 -3.14 19.56
C ALA A 301 24.97 -1.90 19.01
N LEU A 302 25.65 -1.08 18.19
CA LEU A 302 25.03 0.05 17.51
C LEU A 302 23.99 -0.40 16.48
N ALA A 303 24.27 -1.44 15.70
CA ALA A 303 23.35 -1.97 14.71
C ALA A 303 22.05 -2.47 15.34
N GLU A 304 22.13 -3.24 16.40
CA GLU A 304 20.99 -3.75 17.16
C GLU A 304 20.22 -2.63 17.85
N TRP A 305 20.91 -1.63 18.39
CA TRP A 305 20.29 -0.45 18.96
C TRP A 305 19.50 0.36 17.89
N LYS A 306 20.08 0.61 16.71
CA LYS A 306 19.39 1.26 15.58
C LYS A 306 18.12 0.49 15.20
N TYR A 307 18.22 -0.83 15.10
CA TYR A 307 17.08 -1.70 14.80
C TYR A 307 15.97 -1.55 15.85
N GLN A 308 16.29 -1.61 17.14
CA GLN A 308 15.29 -1.44 18.20
C GLN A 308 14.62 -0.06 18.12
N ARG A 309 15.37 1.01 17.94
CA ARG A 309 14.81 2.36 17.76
C ARG A 309 13.87 2.45 16.57
N TYR A 310 14.30 1.90 15.43
CA TYR A 310 13.50 1.81 14.22
C TYR A 310 12.18 1.06 14.47
N MET A 311 12.24 -0.12 15.08
CA MET A 311 11.06 -0.93 15.36
C MET A 311 10.08 -0.24 16.31
N HIS A 312 10.57 0.38 17.40
CA HIS A 312 9.71 1.13 18.33
C HIS A 312 8.95 2.24 17.63
N ASP A 313 9.64 3.08 16.88
CA ASP A 313 9.02 4.23 16.23
C ASP A 313 8.08 3.81 15.10
N TYR A 314 8.44 2.79 14.33
CA TYR A 314 7.59 2.23 13.28
C TYR A 314 6.28 1.67 13.87
N MET A 315 6.34 0.90 14.97
CA MET A 315 5.13 0.35 15.63
C MET A 315 4.26 1.44 16.24
N ARG A 316 4.84 2.49 16.83
CA ARG A 316 4.10 3.66 17.34
C ARG A 316 3.31 4.35 16.22
N VAL A 317 3.94 4.52 15.08
CA VAL A 317 3.27 5.13 13.91
C VAL A 317 2.15 4.24 13.40
N ILE A 318 2.33 2.91 13.34
CA ILE A 318 1.25 1.97 12.98
C ILE A 318 0.09 2.04 13.98
N ARG A 319 0.37 2.20 15.27
CA ARG A 319 -0.70 2.37 16.27
C ARG A 319 -1.63 3.52 15.93
N SER A 320 -1.07 4.63 15.43
CA SER A 320 -1.87 5.77 14.96
C SER A 320 -2.69 5.44 13.73
N VAL A 321 -2.16 4.65 12.80
CA VAL A 321 -2.89 4.19 11.60
C VAL A 321 -4.07 3.30 12.01
N ASP A 322 -3.81 2.28 12.83
CA ASP A 322 -4.85 1.36 13.30
C ASP A 322 -6.00 2.10 14.00
N ARG A 323 -5.67 3.01 14.92
CA ARG A 323 -6.65 3.86 15.61
C ARG A 323 -7.53 4.64 14.63
N ASN A 324 -6.95 5.23 13.61
CA ASN A 324 -7.67 6.05 12.64
C ASN A 324 -8.48 5.22 11.63
N VAL A 325 -8.05 4.01 11.28
CA VAL A 325 -8.87 3.04 10.55
C VAL A 325 -10.12 2.69 11.35
N GLY A 326 -9.97 2.46 12.66
CA GLY A 326 -11.10 2.23 13.56
C GLY A 326 -12.11 3.36 13.57
N ARG A 327 -11.67 4.61 13.60
CA ARG A 327 -12.54 5.80 13.55
C ARG A 327 -13.38 5.85 12.27
N VAL A 328 -12.80 5.52 11.13
CA VAL A 328 -13.53 5.50 9.85
C VAL A 328 -14.55 4.36 9.82
N ILE A 329 -14.19 3.16 10.29
CA ILE A 329 -15.10 2.02 10.37
C ILE A 329 -16.28 2.35 11.30
N GLU A 330 -16.02 2.94 12.47
CA GLU A 330 -17.06 3.33 13.42
C GLU A 330 -18.00 4.37 12.83
N TYR A 331 -17.48 5.40 12.16
CA TYR A 331 -18.30 6.38 11.45
C TYR A 331 -19.25 5.71 10.44
N LEU A 332 -18.74 4.77 9.62
CA LEU A 332 -19.57 4.06 8.64
C LEU A 332 -20.66 3.23 9.32
N ARG A 333 -20.37 2.65 10.49
CA ARG A 333 -21.34 1.88 11.29
C ARG A 333 -22.43 2.79 11.86
N GLU A 334 -22.06 3.88 12.52
CA GLU A 334 -22.99 4.84 13.12
C GLU A 334 -23.92 5.50 12.10
N LYS A 335 -23.44 5.71 10.88
CA LYS A 335 -24.21 6.32 9.79
C LYS A 335 -25.00 5.30 8.95
N ASN A 336 -25.02 4.02 9.33
CA ASN A 336 -25.67 2.94 8.59
C ASN A 336 -25.18 2.84 7.13
N LEU A 337 -23.90 3.13 6.89
CA LEU A 337 -23.25 3.04 5.57
C LEU A 337 -22.51 1.72 5.38
N LEU A 338 -22.18 1.02 6.47
CA LEU A 338 -21.32 -0.16 6.47
C LEU A 338 -21.87 -1.28 5.57
N ASP A 339 -23.19 -1.53 5.63
CA ASP A 339 -23.87 -2.59 4.87
C ASP A 339 -23.89 -2.38 3.35
N ASN A 340 -23.49 -1.19 2.88
CA ASN A 340 -23.39 -0.87 1.46
C ASN A 340 -22.03 -0.26 1.07
N THR A 341 -20.99 -0.50 1.87
CA THR A 341 -19.65 0.05 1.63
C THR A 341 -18.59 -1.05 1.62
N MET A 342 -17.89 -1.19 0.50
CA MET A 342 -16.64 -1.97 0.43
C MET A 342 -15.54 -1.19 1.13
N ILE A 343 -14.85 -1.83 2.07
CA ILE A 343 -13.67 -1.26 2.75
C ILE A 343 -12.46 -2.06 2.35
N VAL A 344 -11.47 -1.38 1.81
CA VAL A 344 -10.17 -1.97 1.44
C VAL A 344 -9.08 -1.35 2.28
N TYR A 345 -8.23 -2.20 2.87
CA TYR A 345 -6.98 -1.80 3.50
C TYR A 345 -5.80 -2.44 2.79
N THR A 346 -4.82 -1.62 2.41
CA THR A 346 -3.58 -2.08 1.76
C THR A 346 -2.42 -1.13 2.04
N SER A 347 -1.24 -1.48 1.55
CA SER A 347 -0.07 -0.60 1.42
C SER A 347 0.31 -0.44 -0.05
N ASP A 348 1.01 0.64 -0.39
CA ASP A 348 1.51 0.84 -1.75
C ASP A 348 2.63 -0.15 -2.13
N GLN A 349 3.35 -0.71 -1.16
CA GLN A 349 4.27 -1.86 -1.30
C GLN A 349 4.56 -2.49 0.07
N GLY A 350 5.36 -3.55 0.08
CA GLY A 350 5.94 -4.11 1.29
C GLY A 350 7.09 -3.25 1.83
N PHE A 351 7.67 -3.68 2.96
CA PHE A 351 8.75 -2.96 3.63
C PHE A 351 9.59 -3.90 4.47
N TYR A 352 10.92 -3.72 4.49
CA TYR A 352 11.83 -4.54 5.29
C TYR A 352 11.79 -4.13 6.76
N MET A 353 11.54 -5.11 7.62
CA MET A 353 11.55 -4.96 9.08
C MET A 353 12.85 -5.48 9.69
N GLY A 354 13.98 -5.26 8.99
CA GLY A 354 15.31 -5.72 9.38
C GLY A 354 15.77 -6.99 8.67
N GLU A 355 14.92 -7.63 7.84
CA GLU A 355 15.35 -8.75 7.02
C GLU A 355 16.48 -8.31 6.10
N HIS A 356 17.46 -9.18 5.89
CA HIS A 356 18.72 -8.88 5.18
C HIS A 356 19.54 -7.73 5.80
N GLY A 357 19.22 -7.30 7.02
CA GLY A 357 19.78 -6.11 7.66
C GLY A 357 19.29 -4.79 7.05
N TRP A 358 18.16 -4.79 6.36
CA TRP A 358 17.65 -3.67 5.59
C TRP A 358 16.45 -2.98 6.25
N PHE A 359 16.26 -1.74 5.83
CA PHE A 359 15.02 -0.98 5.89
C PHE A 359 14.67 -0.51 4.47
N ASP A 360 13.51 0.14 4.24
CA ASP A 360 13.03 0.53 2.91
C ASP A 360 12.44 -0.65 2.10
N LYS A 361 12.45 -0.61 0.77
CA LYS A 361 11.74 -1.50 -0.17
C LYS A 361 12.55 -1.71 -1.46
N ARG A 362 11.91 -1.87 -2.62
CA ARG A 362 12.43 -1.83 -4.01
C ARG A 362 12.76 -3.19 -4.63
N PHE A 363 13.46 -4.08 -3.95
CA PHE A 363 13.76 -5.42 -4.50
C PHE A 363 12.49 -6.26 -4.71
N MET A 364 12.57 -7.19 -5.67
CA MET A 364 11.54 -8.22 -5.87
C MET A 364 11.67 -9.38 -4.84
N TYR A 365 12.14 -9.09 -3.63
CA TYR A 365 12.10 -10.04 -2.51
C TYR A 365 10.76 -9.94 -1.79
N GLU A 366 10.34 -11.03 -1.15
CA GLU A 366 8.98 -11.14 -0.57
C GLU A 366 8.61 -9.96 0.34
N GLU A 367 9.53 -9.47 1.17
CA GLU A 367 9.28 -8.39 2.14
C GLU A 367 8.92 -7.06 1.49
N SER A 368 9.51 -6.77 0.34
CA SER A 368 9.28 -5.54 -0.44
C SER A 368 8.17 -5.71 -1.49
N PHE A 369 8.14 -6.87 -2.13
CA PHE A 369 7.22 -7.16 -3.22
C PHE A 369 5.80 -7.47 -2.75
N ARG A 370 5.67 -8.17 -1.60
CA ARG A 370 4.40 -8.54 -0.99
C ARG A 370 3.81 -7.38 -0.20
N THR A 371 2.51 -7.12 -0.37
CA THR A 371 1.79 -6.05 0.31
C THR A 371 0.57 -6.61 1.05
N PRO A 372 0.14 -6.03 2.18
CA PRO A 372 -1.12 -6.45 2.79
C PRO A 372 -2.30 -6.12 1.87
N LEU A 373 -3.33 -6.96 1.89
CA LEU A 373 -4.60 -6.67 1.26
C LEU A 373 -5.73 -7.32 2.06
N LEU A 374 -6.57 -6.48 2.65
CA LEU A 374 -7.75 -6.86 3.42
C LEU A 374 -8.96 -6.19 2.79
N ILE A 375 -10.03 -6.93 2.51
CA ILE A 375 -11.23 -6.40 1.88
C ILE A 375 -12.47 -6.87 2.62
N TYR A 376 -13.19 -5.93 3.22
CA TYR A 376 -14.58 -6.12 3.63
C TYR A 376 -15.50 -5.77 2.46
N CYS A 377 -16.35 -6.71 2.06
CA CYS A 377 -17.30 -6.52 0.97
C CYS A 377 -18.67 -6.98 1.45
N PRO A 378 -19.69 -6.10 1.55
CA PRO A 378 -21.04 -6.46 1.95
C PRO A 378 -21.60 -7.60 1.09
N GLY A 379 -22.08 -8.66 1.74
CA GLY A 379 -22.56 -9.86 1.06
C GLY A 379 -21.50 -10.76 0.46
N GLY A 380 -20.21 -10.42 0.66
CA GLY A 380 -19.07 -11.26 0.30
C GLY A 380 -18.78 -12.37 1.31
N LYS A 381 -17.82 -13.21 1.01
CA LYS A 381 -17.34 -14.24 1.94
C LYS A 381 -16.33 -13.66 2.94
N GLN A 382 -16.18 -14.36 4.06
CA GLN A 382 -15.12 -14.14 5.02
C GLN A 382 -14.08 -15.25 4.90
N GLY A 383 -12.83 -14.94 5.23
CA GLY A 383 -11.75 -15.91 5.32
C GLY A 383 -10.47 -15.52 4.57
N VAL A 384 -9.69 -16.53 4.20
CA VAL A 384 -8.39 -16.36 3.57
C VAL A 384 -8.46 -16.77 2.10
N VAL A 385 -7.88 -15.94 1.23
CA VAL A 385 -7.68 -16.21 -0.19
C VAL A 385 -6.18 -16.40 -0.44
N ASN A 386 -5.81 -17.53 -1.07
CA ASN A 386 -4.43 -17.92 -1.36
C ASN A 386 -4.08 -17.82 -2.86
N GLU A 387 -4.95 -17.22 -3.64
CA GLU A 387 -4.70 -16.87 -5.04
C GLU A 387 -3.76 -15.67 -5.10
N MET A 388 -2.77 -15.73 -6.01
CA MET A 388 -1.87 -14.60 -6.24
C MET A 388 -2.62 -13.44 -6.90
N VAL A 389 -2.59 -12.28 -6.24
CA VAL A 389 -3.19 -11.03 -6.71
C VAL A 389 -2.14 -9.93 -6.76
N GLN A 390 -2.40 -8.88 -7.53
CA GLN A 390 -1.47 -7.79 -7.72
C GLN A 390 -2.20 -6.45 -7.67
N ASN A 391 -1.51 -5.38 -7.29
CA ASN A 391 -2.12 -4.04 -7.13
C ASN A 391 -2.78 -3.48 -8.40
N ILE A 392 -2.45 -3.99 -9.59
CA ILE A 392 -3.17 -3.68 -10.83
C ILE A 392 -4.61 -4.23 -10.86
N ASP A 393 -4.95 -5.15 -9.95
CA ASP A 393 -6.28 -5.77 -9.84
C ASP A 393 -7.30 -4.86 -9.12
N TYR A 394 -6.84 -3.81 -8.44
CA TYR A 394 -7.73 -2.98 -7.63
C TYR A 394 -8.68 -2.14 -8.50
N ALA A 395 -8.16 -1.50 -9.55
CA ALA A 395 -8.98 -0.72 -10.47
C ALA A 395 -10.13 -1.53 -11.08
N PRO A 396 -9.91 -2.71 -11.71
CA PRO A 396 -11.01 -3.51 -12.25
C PRO A 396 -11.94 -4.04 -11.16
N THR A 397 -11.47 -4.26 -9.93
CA THR A 397 -12.30 -4.69 -8.81
C THR A 397 -13.29 -3.60 -8.39
N PHE A 398 -12.82 -2.36 -8.27
CA PHE A 398 -13.69 -1.23 -7.90
C PHE A 398 -14.73 -0.93 -8.98
N LEU A 399 -14.35 -1.01 -10.24
CA LEU A 399 -15.27 -0.84 -11.36
C LEU A 399 -16.33 -1.94 -11.38
N ASP A 400 -15.93 -3.20 -11.23
CA ASP A 400 -16.83 -4.35 -11.21
C ASP A 400 -17.79 -4.30 -10.02
N ALA A 401 -17.30 -3.96 -8.82
CA ALA A 401 -18.12 -3.77 -7.62
C ALA A 401 -19.15 -2.63 -7.79
N ALA A 402 -18.82 -1.61 -8.57
CA ALA A 402 -19.70 -0.50 -8.92
C ALA A 402 -20.66 -0.82 -10.08
N GLY A 403 -20.54 -1.98 -10.71
CA GLY A 403 -21.30 -2.33 -11.92
C GLY A 403 -20.86 -1.55 -13.16
N VAL A 404 -19.67 -1.00 -13.17
CA VAL A 404 -19.08 -0.26 -14.29
C VAL A 404 -18.26 -1.21 -15.17
N LYS A 405 -18.48 -1.13 -16.48
CA LYS A 405 -17.73 -1.98 -17.42
C LYS A 405 -16.23 -1.73 -17.31
N VAL A 406 -15.48 -2.79 -17.07
CA VAL A 406 -14.01 -2.75 -17.06
C VAL A 406 -13.48 -2.59 -18.48
N PRO A 407 -12.70 -1.55 -18.77
CA PRO A 407 -12.06 -1.38 -20.07
C PRO A 407 -11.09 -2.50 -20.43
N SER A 408 -10.99 -2.85 -21.69
CA SER A 408 -10.15 -3.97 -22.18
C SER A 408 -8.64 -3.71 -22.10
N ASP A 409 -8.23 -2.46 -21.95
CA ASP A 409 -6.83 -2.04 -21.83
C ASP A 409 -6.31 -2.07 -20.39
N ILE A 410 -7.17 -2.36 -19.42
CA ILE A 410 -6.78 -2.68 -18.03
C ILE A 410 -6.13 -4.06 -18.01
N GLN A 411 -4.94 -4.16 -17.40
CA GLN A 411 -4.13 -5.38 -17.37
C GLN A 411 -4.43 -6.25 -16.13
N GLY A 412 -5.04 -5.66 -15.11
CA GLY A 412 -5.47 -6.35 -13.89
C GLY A 412 -6.75 -7.17 -14.09
N ARG A 413 -7.10 -7.97 -13.08
CA ARG A 413 -8.32 -8.79 -13.03
C ARG A 413 -9.15 -8.45 -11.80
N SER A 414 -10.47 -8.38 -11.95
CA SER A 414 -11.37 -8.15 -10.82
C SER A 414 -11.23 -9.25 -9.75
N LEU A 415 -11.09 -8.82 -8.49
CA LEU A 415 -11.07 -9.70 -7.32
C LEU A 415 -12.49 -10.07 -6.85
N LEU A 416 -13.53 -9.47 -7.43
CA LEU A 416 -14.91 -9.69 -6.99
C LEU A 416 -15.33 -11.16 -6.98
N PRO A 417 -14.96 -12.02 -7.96
CA PRO A 417 -15.22 -13.45 -7.89
C PRO A 417 -14.58 -14.11 -6.65
N LEU A 418 -13.35 -13.74 -6.30
CA LEU A 418 -12.65 -14.27 -5.12
C LEU A 418 -13.34 -13.82 -3.83
N LEU A 419 -13.78 -12.56 -3.76
CA LEU A 419 -14.57 -12.02 -2.64
C LEU A 419 -15.92 -12.71 -2.47
N GLN A 420 -16.46 -13.27 -3.54
CA GLN A 420 -17.68 -14.11 -3.53
C GLN A 420 -17.37 -15.59 -3.26
N GLY A 421 -16.09 -15.94 -3.06
CA GLY A 421 -15.61 -17.30 -2.84
C GLY A 421 -15.61 -18.20 -4.09
N LYS A 422 -15.63 -17.60 -5.26
CA LYS A 422 -15.46 -18.28 -6.54
C LYS A 422 -13.99 -18.25 -6.93
N LYS A 423 -13.47 -19.36 -7.43
CA LYS A 423 -12.12 -19.45 -7.99
C LYS A 423 -12.20 -19.66 -9.49
N PRO A 424 -11.95 -18.65 -10.33
CA PRO A 424 -11.89 -18.83 -11.77
C PRO A 424 -10.81 -19.85 -12.15
N ALA A 425 -11.13 -20.81 -13.03
CA ALA A 425 -10.20 -21.88 -13.42
C ALA A 425 -8.95 -21.35 -14.14
N ASP A 426 -9.08 -20.21 -14.80
CA ASP A 426 -8.03 -19.51 -15.54
C ASP A 426 -7.30 -18.45 -14.68
N TRP A 427 -7.43 -18.50 -13.34
CA TRP A 427 -6.72 -17.55 -12.49
C TRP A 427 -5.21 -17.66 -12.67
N ARG A 428 -4.51 -16.52 -12.62
CA ARG A 428 -3.06 -16.46 -12.86
C ARG A 428 -2.26 -17.39 -11.95
N LYS A 429 -1.18 -17.95 -12.50
CA LYS A 429 -0.25 -18.85 -11.78
C LYS A 429 1.10 -18.22 -11.54
N SER A 430 1.34 -17.04 -12.11
CA SER A 430 2.56 -16.26 -11.96
C SER A 430 2.27 -14.76 -12.02
N LEU A 431 3.20 -13.99 -11.51
CA LEU A 431 3.17 -12.53 -11.47
C LEU A 431 4.40 -11.98 -12.17
N TYR A 432 4.21 -10.85 -12.86
CA TYR A 432 5.27 -10.05 -13.45
C TYR A 432 5.57 -8.86 -12.57
N TYR A 433 6.86 -8.56 -12.40
CA TYR A 433 7.36 -7.41 -11.65
C TYR A 433 8.41 -6.68 -12.47
N HIS A 434 8.46 -5.32 -12.37
CA HIS A 434 9.51 -4.54 -13.00
C HIS A 434 9.81 -3.25 -12.22
N TYR A 435 11.07 -3.08 -11.80
CA TYR A 435 11.62 -1.92 -11.11
C TYR A 435 12.61 -1.19 -12.01
N TYR A 436 12.52 0.14 -12.11
CA TYR A 436 13.19 0.94 -13.15
C TYR A 436 14.18 1.98 -12.64
N GLU A 437 14.18 2.31 -11.35
CA GLU A 437 14.91 3.43 -10.79
C GLU A 437 16.34 3.02 -10.40
N TYR A 438 17.36 3.80 -10.82
CA TYR A 438 18.75 3.61 -10.42
C TYR A 438 19.57 4.86 -10.79
N PRO A 439 20.57 5.31 -9.97
CA PRO A 439 20.91 4.78 -8.64
C PRO A 439 19.92 5.20 -7.55
N ALA A 440 19.22 6.32 -7.73
CA ALA A 440 18.30 6.91 -6.77
C ALA A 440 18.89 6.97 -5.33
N GLU A 441 18.02 6.93 -4.32
CA GLU A 441 18.41 7.07 -2.92
C GLU A 441 19.17 5.84 -2.39
N HIS A 442 18.77 4.63 -2.80
CA HIS A 442 19.25 3.39 -2.18
C HIS A 442 20.10 2.49 -3.10
N SER A 443 20.45 2.95 -4.29
CA SER A 443 21.29 2.23 -5.25
C SER A 443 20.85 0.79 -5.54
N VAL A 444 19.52 0.54 -5.54
CA VAL A 444 18.96 -0.75 -5.95
C VAL A 444 18.95 -0.85 -7.46
N CYS A 445 19.68 -1.82 -8.01
CA CYS A 445 19.79 -2.01 -9.45
C CYS A 445 18.44 -2.31 -10.11
N ARG A 446 18.24 -1.82 -11.35
CA ARG A 446 17.05 -2.10 -12.14
C ARG A 446 16.88 -3.59 -12.36
N HIS A 447 15.66 -4.07 -12.22
CA HIS A 447 15.38 -5.49 -12.38
C HIS A 447 13.93 -5.77 -12.73
N TYR A 448 13.72 -6.90 -13.37
CA TYR A 448 12.41 -7.47 -13.61
C TYR A 448 12.41 -8.97 -13.28
N GLY A 449 11.25 -9.55 -13.13
CA GLY A 449 11.19 -10.96 -12.80
C GLY A 449 9.81 -11.57 -12.86
N ILE A 450 9.79 -12.87 -12.59
CA ILE A 450 8.60 -13.69 -12.45
C ILE A 450 8.55 -14.32 -11.06
N ARG A 451 7.39 -14.30 -10.45
CA ARG A 451 7.09 -15.02 -9.22
C ARG A 451 5.96 -16.01 -9.48
N THR A 452 6.23 -17.29 -9.27
CA THR A 452 5.25 -18.38 -9.24
C THR A 452 4.94 -18.75 -7.79
N LYS A 453 4.02 -19.67 -7.53
CA LYS A 453 3.76 -20.13 -6.14
C LYS A 453 5.01 -20.62 -5.38
N ARG A 454 6.02 -21.09 -6.09
CA ARG A 454 7.20 -21.70 -5.47
C ARG A 454 8.51 -21.02 -5.81
N TYR A 455 8.62 -20.40 -6.97
CA TYR A 455 9.89 -19.90 -7.46
C TYR A 455 9.82 -18.41 -7.77
N THR A 456 10.92 -17.71 -7.52
CA THR A 456 11.16 -16.35 -7.98
C THR A 456 12.40 -16.35 -8.86
N LEU A 457 12.30 -15.82 -10.08
CA LEU A 457 13.43 -15.59 -10.98
C LEU A 457 13.52 -14.09 -11.27
N ILE A 458 14.69 -13.50 -11.02
CA ILE A 458 14.94 -12.05 -11.14
C ILE A 458 16.10 -11.84 -12.10
N HIS A 459 15.97 -10.88 -13.02
CA HIS A 459 17.04 -10.39 -13.87
C HIS A 459 17.35 -8.93 -13.52
N PHE A 460 18.54 -8.68 -13.04
CA PHE A 460 19.11 -7.35 -12.90
C PHE A 460 19.82 -6.98 -14.21
N TYR A 461 19.45 -5.83 -14.79
CA TYR A 461 19.87 -5.43 -16.14
C TYR A 461 20.43 -4.00 -16.16
N ASN A 462 21.12 -3.62 -17.23
CA ASN A 462 21.78 -2.33 -17.45
C ASN A 462 22.85 -1.98 -16.43
N ASP A 463 22.53 -1.89 -15.15
CA ASP A 463 23.43 -1.47 -14.07
C ASP A 463 24.42 -2.58 -13.70
N ILE A 464 23.95 -3.79 -13.80
CA ILE A 464 24.68 -5.07 -13.74
C ILE A 464 23.96 -6.04 -14.68
N ASP A 465 24.60 -7.16 -15.03
CA ASP A 465 23.94 -8.30 -15.69
C ASP A 465 24.04 -9.50 -14.76
N SER A 466 22.97 -9.76 -14.02
CA SER A 466 22.93 -10.82 -13.02
C SER A 466 21.54 -11.42 -12.89
N TRP A 467 21.51 -12.74 -12.71
CA TRP A 467 20.28 -13.46 -12.46
C TRP A 467 20.26 -14.05 -11.05
N GLU A 468 19.08 -14.02 -10.44
CA GLU A 468 18.83 -14.67 -9.16
C GLU A 468 17.61 -15.60 -9.28
N LEU A 469 17.73 -16.81 -8.72
CA LEU A 469 16.67 -17.83 -8.69
C LEU A 469 16.52 -18.36 -7.28
N TYR A 470 15.29 -18.38 -6.77
CA TYR A 470 14.96 -18.84 -5.42
C TYR A 470 13.86 -19.89 -5.42
N ASP A 471 14.00 -20.94 -4.61
CA ASP A 471 12.95 -21.90 -4.27
C ASP A 471 12.31 -21.50 -2.93
N LEU A 472 11.22 -20.73 -2.97
CA LEU A 472 10.56 -20.16 -1.79
C LEU A 472 10.05 -21.20 -0.78
N LYS A 473 9.92 -22.47 -1.21
CA LYS A 473 9.57 -23.57 -0.28
C LYS A 473 10.76 -24.00 0.57
N LYS A 474 11.98 -23.90 0.03
CA LYS A 474 13.22 -24.30 0.71
C LYS A 474 13.95 -23.13 1.34
N ASP A 475 13.83 -21.97 0.72
CA ASP A 475 14.49 -20.73 1.08
C ASP A 475 13.47 -19.56 1.00
N PRO A 476 12.53 -19.49 1.95
CA PRO A 476 11.51 -18.44 1.95
C PRO A 476 12.10 -17.04 2.17
N SER A 477 13.29 -16.94 2.76
CA SER A 477 13.99 -15.68 3.00
C SER A 477 14.92 -15.25 1.86
N GLN A 478 14.95 -16.00 0.75
CA GLN A 478 15.71 -15.66 -0.45
C GLN A 478 17.21 -15.34 -0.19
N LEU A 479 17.84 -16.16 0.66
CA LEU A 479 19.26 -16.04 1.01
C LEU A 479 20.19 -16.70 -0.01
N HIS A 480 19.74 -17.78 -0.65
CA HIS A 480 20.57 -18.66 -1.46
C HIS A 480 20.17 -18.60 -2.94
N ASN A 481 20.91 -17.79 -3.71
CA ASN A 481 20.73 -17.76 -5.16
C ASN A 481 21.18 -19.09 -5.78
N ILE A 482 20.22 -19.84 -6.33
CA ILE A 482 20.48 -21.15 -7.00
C ILE A 482 20.58 -21.02 -8.53
N TYR A 483 20.56 -19.82 -9.10
CA TYR A 483 20.73 -19.63 -10.53
C TYR A 483 22.10 -20.14 -11.01
N GLY A 484 22.09 -20.93 -12.09
CA GLY A 484 23.32 -21.52 -12.66
C GLY A 484 23.88 -22.72 -11.88
N GLN A 485 23.24 -23.16 -10.78
CA GLN A 485 23.68 -24.36 -10.07
C GLN A 485 23.27 -25.61 -10.85
N LYS A 486 24.10 -26.65 -10.74
CA LYS A 486 23.83 -27.95 -11.39
C LYS A 486 22.47 -28.52 -11.00
N GLY A 487 21.64 -28.83 -12.00
CA GLY A 487 20.30 -29.37 -11.81
C GLY A 487 19.19 -28.33 -11.83
N THR A 488 19.51 -27.05 -11.98
CA THR A 488 18.51 -25.95 -12.12
C THR A 488 18.24 -25.55 -13.56
N GLU A 489 18.94 -26.12 -14.54
CA GLU A 489 18.93 -25.70 -15.94
C GLU A 489 17.51 -25.75 -16.55
N LYS A 490 16.83 -26.88 -16.45
CA LYS A 490 15.47 -27.06 -16.96
C LYS A 490 14.46 -26.13 -16.26
N LEU A 491 14.62 -25.90 -14.96
CA LEU A 491 13.78 -24.99 -14.19
C LEU A 491 14.00 -23.55 -14.68
N THR A 492 15.24 -23.15 -14.83
CA THR A 492 15.62 -21.80 -15.31
C THR A 492 15.07 -21.53 -16.71
N GLU A 493 15.24 -22.47 -17.65
CA GLU A 493 14.69 -22.34 -19.01
C GLU A 493 13.16 -22.20 -19.00
N ARG A 494 12.48 -23.01 -18.22
CA ARG A 494 11.02 -22.93 -18.07
C ARG A 494 10.58 -21.56 -17.55
N LEU A 495 11.21 -21.06 -16.47
CA LEU A 495 10.87 -19.78 -15.86
C LEU A 495 11.20 -18.61 -16.78
N LYS A 496 12.32 -18.66 -17.51
CA LYS A 496 12.67 -17.63 -18.52
C LYS A 496 11.63 -17.60 -19.65
N LYS A 497 11.17 -18.75 -20.11
CA LYS A 497 10.11 -18.85 -21.12
C LYS A 497 8.80 -18.22 -20.61
N GLU A 498 8.36 -18.59 -19.41
CA GLU A 498 7.15 -18.07 -18.79
C GLU A 498 7.26 -16.55 -18.52
N LEU A 499 8.43 -16.06 -18.09
CA LEU A 499 8.72 -14.64 -17.93
C LEU A 499 8.58 -13.89 -19.26
N LYS A 500 9.11 -14.47 -20.35
CA LYS A 500 8.98 -13.88 -21.69
C LYS A 500 7.51 -13.83 -22.16
N GLU A 501 6.73 -14.85 -21.85
CA GLU A 501 5.29 -14.88 -22.13
C GLU A 501 4.56 -13.76 -21.38
N LEU A 502 4.90 -13.50 -20.11
CA LEU A 502 4.34 -12.37 -19.33
C LEU A 502 4.75 -11.02 -19.91
N GLN A 503 6.01 -10.84 -20.32
CA GLN A 503 6.47 -9.62 -20.97
C GLN A 503 5.71 -9.33 -22.27
N VAL A 504 5.41 -10.38 -23.05
CA VAL A 504 4.58 -10.27 -24.27
C VAL A 504 3.13 -9.94 -23.90
N GLN A 505 2.56 -10.65 -22.94
CA GLN A 505 1.19 -10.44 -22.47
C GLN A 505 0.93 -9.01 -22.02
N TYR A 506 1.88 -8.43 -21.28
CA TYR A 506 1.77 -7.07 -20.75
C TYR A 506 2.37 -5.99 -21.65
N ASN A 507 2.87 -6.36 -22.84
CA ASN A 507 3.51 -5.45 -23.81
C ASN A 507 4.70 -4.68 -23.24
N ASP A 508 5.50 -5.28 -22.33
CA ASP A 508 6.69 -4.60 -21.83
C ASP A 508 7.76 -4.48 -22.93
N PRO A 509 8.25 -3.25 -23.23
CA PRO A 509 9.29 -3.05 -24.24
C PRO A 509 10.60 -3.79 -23.98
N ILE A 510 10.91 -4.12 -22.72
CA ILE A 510 12.11 -4.86 -22.32
C ILE A 510 12.23 -6.21 -23.03
N ARG A 511 11.10 -6.80 -23.45
CA ARG A 511 11.05 -8.06 -24.20
C ARG A 511 11.88 -8.08 -25.50
N ASN A 512 12.19 -6.91 -26.03
CA ASN A 512 12.95 -6.76 -27.28
C ASN A 512 14.45 -6.58 -27.03
N GLN A 513 14.88 -6.44 -25.78
CA GLN A 513 16.27 -6.15 -25.41
C GLN A 513 16.96 -7.40 -24.82
N TYR A 514 16.24 -8.30 -24.17
CA TYR A 514 16.77 -9.47 -23.46
C TYR A 514 15.99 -10.75 -23.77
#